data_22096e280011e20ca3fe6a994e294a65
#
_entry.id   22096e280011e20ca3fe6a994e294a65
#
_cell.length_a   1.000
_cell.length_b   1.000
_cell.length_c   1.000
_cell.angle_alpha   90.00
_cell.angle_beta   90.00
_cell.angle_gamma   90.00
#
_symmetry.space_group_name_H-M   'P 1'
#
loop_
_entity.id
_entity.type
_entity.pdbx_description
1 polymer ?
#
loop_
_entity_poly.entity_id
_entity_poly.type
_entity_poly.pdbx_seq_one_letter_code
_entity_poly.pdbx_strand_id
1 'polypeptide(L)'
;AEGTWAGNGLGCVVLRRLRDALLSGDPIISVILSSAVNNDGNRKVGYTAPSVAGQQAVIEEALMLAAIDDRQVGYIETHGTGTPLGDAIEIEALRNVYAPRPQDQRCALGSVKSNMGHLDTAAGIAGLLKTVLAVSRGQIPPLLNFHTPNPALKLEESPFTIPVSAQAWQDEMRYAGVSSFGTVSYTHLRAHET
;
A
#
# COMPACT_ATOMS: atom_id res chain seq x y z
N ALA A 1 12.53 14.37 3.99
CA ALA A 1 11.09 14.48 3.79
C ALA A 1 10.52 15.36 4.90
N GLU A 2 9.61 16.26 4.57
CA GLU A 2 9.05 17.27 5.47
C GLU A 2 7.51 17.17 5.57
N GLY A 3 6.98 15.99 5.27
CA GLY A 3 5.55 15.72 5.23
C GLY A 3 4.93 15.90 3.84
N THR A 4 3.60 15.94 3.80
CA THR A 4 2.80 16.13 2.60
C THR A 4 1.92 17.37 2.72
N TRP A 5 1.53 17.95 1.57
CA TRP A 5 0.52 19.00 1.56
C TRP A 5 -0.85 18.45 1.92
N ALA A 6 -1.63 19.20 2.66
CA ALA A 6 -3.03 18.88 2.89
C ALA A 6 -3.83 19.06 1.60
N GLY A 7 -4.70 18.11 1.30
CA GLY A 7 -5.59 18.12 0.15
C GLY A 7 -7.01 17.76 0.57
N ASN A 8 -7.95 17.94 -0.34
CA ASN A 8 -9.33 17.53 -0.18
C ASN A 8 -9.70 16.59 -1.32
N GLY A 9 -10.55 15.61 -1.04
CA GLY A 9 -10.97 14.67 -2.07
C GLY A 9 -12.17 13.85 -1.65
N LEU A 10 -12.77 13.22 -2.65
CA LEU A 10 -13.82 12.23 -2.50
C LEU A 10 -13.57 11.14 -3.54
N GLY A 11 -13.72 9.90 -3.14
CA GLY A 11 -13.65 8.75 -4.03
C GLY A 11 -14.85 7.83 -3.79
N CYS A 12 -15.31 7.20 -4.86
CA CYS A 12 -16.39 6.21 -4.80
C CYS A 12 -16.01 4.98 -5.63
N VAL A 13 -16.24 3.80 -5.10
CA VAL A 13 -16.12 2.52 -5.79
C VAL A 13 -17.40 1.72 -5.62
N VAL A 14 -17.79 1.00 -6.66
CA VAL A 14 -18.90 0.06 -6.60
C VAL A 14 -18.36 -1.32 -6.30
N LEU A 15 -18.78 -1.91 -5.20
CA LEU A 15 -18.39 -3.26 -4.78
C LEU A 15 -19.54 -4.23 -5.00
N ARG A 16 -19.19 -5.41 -5.53
CA ARG A 16 -20.10 -6.53 -5.69
C ARG A 16 -19.38 -7.83 -5.34
N ARG A 17 -20.12 -8.81 -4.84
CA ARG A 17 -19.51 -10.14 -4.61
C ARG A 17 -19.04 -10.71 -5.96
N LEU A 18 -17.81 -11.23 -6.00
CA LEU A 18 -17.23 -11.77 -7.23
C LEU A 18 -18.14 -12.77 -7.92
N ARG A 19 -18.71 -13.72 -7.17
CA ARG A 19 -19.65 -14.71 -7.71
C ARG A 19 -20.84 -14.05 -8.42
N ASP A 20 -21.42 -13.01 -7.81
CA ASP A 20 -22.63 -12.36 -8.35
C ASP A 20 -22.27 -11.50 -9.58
N ALA A 21 -21.11 -10.87 -9.57
CA ALA A 21 -20.58 -10.13 -10.72
C ALA A 21 -20.35 -11.05 -11.93
N LEU A 22 -19.72 -12.22 -11.71
CA LEU A 22 -19.50 -13.22 -12.74
C LEU A 22 -20.81 -13.76 -13.32
N LEU A 23 -21.78 -14.08 -12.46
CA LEU A 23 -23.09 -14.57 -12.92
C LEU A 23 -23.88 -13.55 -13.72
N SER A 24 -23.70 -12.26 -13.44
CA SER A 24 -24.39 -11.17 -14.15
C SER A 24 -23.62 -10.66 -15.37
N GLY A 25 -22.38 -11.09 -15.58
CA GLY A 25 -21.53 -10.59 -16.65
C GLY A 25 -21.08 -9.14 -16.45
N ASP A 26 -20.94 -8.70 -15.18
CA ASP A 26 -20.51 -7.34 -14.88
C ASP A 26 -19.04 -7.14 -15.28
N PRO A 27 -18.65 -5.93 -15.70
CA PRO A 27 -17.24 -5.60 -15.93
C PRO A 27 -16.50 -5.57 -14.58
N ILE A 28 -15.57 -6.50 -14.38
CA ILE A 28 -14.73 -6.58 -13.19
C ILE A 28 -13.40 -5.89 -13.48
N ILE A 29 -13.07 -4.83 -12.74
CA ILE A 29 -11.83 -4.08 -12.93
C ILE A 29 -10.71 -4.70 -12.10
N SER A 30 -10.99 -5.09 -10.87
CA SER A 30 -10.10 -5.82 -9.97
C SER A 30 -10.88 -6.51 -8.88
N VAL A 31 -10.24 -7.44 -8.18
CA VAL A 31 -10.84 -8.19 -7.07
C VAL A 31 -10.14 -7.83 -5.76
N ILE A 32 -10.93 -7.50 -4.73
CA ILE A 32 -10.42 -7.35 -3.37
C ILE A 32 -10.37 -8.75 -2.74
N LEU A 33 -9.18 -9.28 -2.51
CA LEU A 33 -8.99 -10.60 -1.94
C LEU A 33 -9.24 -10.60 -0.43
N SER A 34 -8.74 -9.57 0.25
CA SER A 34 -8.86 -9.45 1.70
C SER A 34 -8.86 -8.00 2.15
N SER A 35 -9.25 -7.79 3.38
CA SER A 35 -9.01 -6.55 4.12
C SER A 35 -8.84 -6.87 5.60
N ALA A 36 -7.91 -6.21 6.26
CA ALA A 36 -7.68 -6.32 7.68
C ALA A 36 -7.66 -4.93 8.33
N VAL A 37 -8.12 -4.86 9.56
CA VAL A 37 -8.22 -3.62 10.35
C VAL A 37 -7.81 -3.90 11.76
N ASN A 38 -6.92 -3.11 12.32
CA ASN A 38 -6.59 -3.18 13.72
C ASN A 38 -6.47 -1.80 14.38
N ASN A 39 -6.22 -1.79 15.67
CA ASN A 39 -5.95 -0.60 16.45
C ASN A 39 -4.68 -0.84 17.29
N ASP A 40 -3.79 0.14 17.33
CA ASP A 40 -2.53 0.02 18.09
C ASP A 40 -2.75 -0.06 19.61
N GLY A 41 -3.92 0.36 20.12
CA GLY A 41 -4.26 0.32 21.55
C GLY A 41 -3.21 1.04 22.42
N ASN A 42 -2.72 0.34 23.45
CA ASN A 42 -1.69 0.84 24.37
C ASN A 42 -0.25 0.55 23.90
N ARG A 43 -0.07 -0.05 22.70
CA ARG A 43 1.27 -0.40 22.15
C ARG A 43 1.97 0.79 21.49
N LYS A 44 1.34 1.97 21.47
CA LYS A 44 1.91 3.19 20.91
C LYS A 44 3.05 3.72 21.77
N VAL A 45 4.15 4.08 21.15
CA VAL A 45 5.27 4.78 21.82
C VAL A 45 4.87 6.23 22.20
N GLY A 46 3.81 6.76 21.57
CA GLY A 46 3.24 8.08 21.83
C GLY A 46 1.91 8.26 21.09
N TYR A 47 1.18 9.33 21.44
CA TYR A 47 -0.16 9.59 20.88
C TYR A 47 -0.19 9.66 19.34
N THR A 48 0.85 10.23 18.74
CA THR A 48 0.98 10.43 17.30
C THR A 48 1.91 9.42 16.61
N ALA A 49 2.61 8.56 17.36
CA ALA A 49 3.54 7.59 16.80
C ALA A 49 2.82 6.27 16.51
N PRO A 50 2.78 5.81 15.26
CA PRO A 50 2.22 4.49 14.93
C PRO A 50 3.10 3.37 15.53
N SER A 51 2.52 2.18 15.64
CA SER A 51 3.22 0.98 16.14
C SER A 51 3.73 0.13 14.98
N VAL A 52 5.04 -0.16 14.94
CA VAL A 52 5.60 -1.13 13.99
C VAL A 52 4.88 -2.47 14.11
N ALA A 53 4.72 -2.98 15.34
CA ALA A 53 4.06 -4.25 15.60
C ALA A 53 2.57 -4.24 15.20
N GLY A 54 1.88 -3.11 15.37
CA GLY A 54 0.49 -2.95 14.92
C GLY A 54 0.38 -3.00 13.41
N GLN A 55 1.23 -2.27 12.70
CA GLN A 55 1.27 -2.30 11.24
C GLN A 55 1.67 -3.68 10.72
N GLN A 56 2.69 -4.31 11.30
CA GLN A 56 3.09 -5.67 10.95
C GLN A 56 1.91 -6.65 11.07
N ALA A 57 1.23 -6.65 12.21
CA ALA A 57 0.12 -7.58 12.47
C ALA A 57 -1.03 -7.44 11.45
N VAL A 58 -1.40 -6.21 11.07
CA VAL A 58 -2.48 -6.00 10.10
C VAL A 58 -2.08 -6.39 8.69
N ILE A 59 -0.79 -6.25 8.33
CA ILE A 59 -0.26 -6.69 7.04
C ILE A 59 -0.24 -8.23 6.97
N GLU A 60 0.27 -8.89 8.00
CA GLU A 60 0.28 -10.35 8.12
C GLU A 60 -1.14 -10.93 8.04
N GLU A 61 -2.09 -10.33 8.76
CA GLU A 61 -3.49 -10.73 8.72
C GLU A 61 -4.09 -10.60 7.32
N ALA A 62 -3.82 -9.49 6.63
CA ALA A 62 -4.33 -9.28 5.28
C ALA A 62 -3.77 -10.30 4.28
N LEU A 63 -2.47 -10.61 4.33
CA LEU A 63 -1.84 -11.63 3.47
C LEU A 63 -2.39 -13.03 3.77
N MET A 64 -2.54 -13.37 5.05
CA MET A 64 -3.10 -14.66 5.48
C MET A 64 -4.54 -14.83 4.98
N LEU A 65 -5.39 -13.81 5.14
CA LEU A 65 -6.79 -13.84 4.69
C LEU A 65 -6.91 -13.89 3.15
N ALA A 66 -5.98 -13.28 2.43
CA ALA A 66 -5.89 -13.34 0.98
C ALA A 66 -5.40 -14.72 0.48
N ALA A 67 -4.76 -15.50 1.34
CA ALA A 67 -4.09 -16.76 1.00
C ALA A 67 -3.03 -16.59 -0.12
N ILE A 68 -2.30 -15.48 -0.10
CA ILE A 68 -1.19 -15.20 -1.03
C ILE A 68 0.14 -15.13 -0.28
N ASP A 69 1.20 -15.56 -0.95
CA ASP A 69 2.57 -15.43 -0.47
C ASP A 69 3.03 -13.96 -0.64
N ASP A 70 3.77 -13.43 0.32
CA ASP A 70 4.30 -12.06 0.25
C ASP A 70 5.11 -11.82 -1.02
N ARG A 71 5.79 -12.85 -1.54
CA ARG A 71 6.59 -12.80 -2.77
C ARG A 71 5.78 -12.55 -4.03
N GLN A 72 4.49 -12.83 -4.01
CA GLN A 72 3.58 -12.59 -5.14
C GLN A 72 3.16 -11.12 -5.24
N VAL A 73 3.28 -10.35 -4.14
CA VAL A 73 2.93 -8.93 -4.14
C VAL A 73 3.98 -8.12 -4.89
N GLY A 74 3.62 -7.56 -6.02
CA GLY A 74 4.49 -6.77 -6.88
C GLY A 74 4.45 -5.26 -6.63
N TYR A 75 3.38 -4.75 -6.00
CA TYR A 75 3.21 -3.34 -5.70
C TYR A 75 2.57 -3.10 -4.34
N ILE A 76 3.02 -2.10 -3.61
CA ILE A 76 2.39 -1.61 -2.38
C ILE A 76 2.19 -0.10 -2.48
N GLU A 77 0.93 0.32 -2.42
CA GLU A 77 0.56 1.70 -2.19
C GLU A 77 0.67 1.98 -0.70
N THR A 78 1.73 2.65 -0.28
CA THR A 78 2.02 2.93 1.12
C THR A 78 1.16 4.08 1.65
N HIS A 79 1.02 4.16 2.95
CA HIS A 79 0.48 5.35 3.59
C HIS A 79 1.38 6.57 3.31
N GLY A 80 2.70 6.41 3.40
CA GLY A 80 3.72 7.26 2.79
C GLY A 80 3.48 8.76 2.96
N THR A 81 3.46 9.24 4.22
CA THR A 81 3.20 10.67 4.52
C THR A 81 4.42 11.57 4.33
N GLY A 82 5.57 11.02 3.99
CA GLY A 82 6.80 11.78 3.84
C GLY A 82 7.34 12.34 5.16
N THR A 83 6.95 11.79 6.29
CA THR A 83 7.45 12.18 7.60
C THR A 83 8.64 11.29 8.00
N PRO A 84 9.69 11.84 8.64
CA PRO A 84 10.88 11.07 8.99
C PRO A 84 10.57 9.84 9.85
N LEU A 85 9.65 9.96 10.80
CA LEU A 85 9.28 8.88 11.70
C LEU A 85 8.24 7.93 11.09
N GLY A 86 7.21 8.47 10.43
CA GLY A 86 6.11 7.68 9.86
C GLY A 86 6.58 6.72 8.78
N ASP A 87 7.36 7.22 7.81
CA ASP A 87 7.89 6.41 6.74
C ASP A 87 8.86 5.33 7.26
N ALA A 88 9.69 5.67 8.28
CA ALA A 88 10.61 4.70 8.87
C ALA A 88 9.87 3.55 9.55
N ILE A 89 8.82 3.84 10.31
CA ILE A 89 7.98 2.83 10.99
C ILE A 89 7.26 1.95 9.96
N GLU A 90 6.69 2.56 8.91
CA GLU A 90 5.98 1.81 7.88
C GLU A 90 6.93 0.86 7.11
N ILE A 91 8.10 1.34 6.69
CA ILE A 91 9.09 0.50 6.01
C ILE A 91 9.62 -0.60 6.93
N GLU A 92 9.83 -0.34 8.21
CA GLU A 92 10.24 -1.36 9.17
C GLU A 92 9.17 -2.44 9.33
N ALA A 93 7.89 -2.07 9.47
CA ALA A 93 6.80 -3.02 9.55
C ALA A 93 6.70 -3.88 8.27
N LEU A 94 6.81 -3.27 7.10
CA LEU A 94 6.83 -3.99 5.83
C LEU A 94 8.03 -4.95 5.73
N ARG A 95 9.23 -4.54 6.15
CA ARG A 95 10.43 -5.40 6.15
C ARG A 95 10.32 -6.60 7.09
N ASN A 96 9.56 -6.48 8.17
CA ASN A 96 9.32 -7.60 9.09
C ASN A 96 8.39 -8.66 8.50
N VAL A 97 7.56 -8.30 7.53
CA VAL A 97 6.59 -9.19 6.89
C VAL A 97 7.11 -9.76 5.57
N TYR A 98 7.72 -8.91 4.74
CA TYR A 98 8.14 -9.30 3.40
C TYR A 98 9.55 -9.89 3.43
N ALA A 99 9.67 -11.13 2.93
CA ALA A 99 10.95 -11.83 2.86
C ALA A 99 11.94 -11.12 1.91
N PRO A 100 13.26 -11.28 2.13
CA PRO A 100 14.27 -10.79 1.21
C PRO A 100 14.07 -11.34 -0.21
N ARG A 101 14.30 -10.50 -1.22
CA ARG A 101 14.11 -10.83 -2.64
C ARG A 101 15.33 -10.44 -3.46
N PRO A 102 15.59 -11.13 -4.60
CA PRO A 102 16.53 -10.65 -5.61
C PRO A 102 16.16 -9.25 -6.09
N GLN A 103 17.16 -8.50 -6.56
CA GLN A 103 16.97 -7.09 -6.93
C GLN A 103 15.95 -6.88 -8.06
N ASP A 104 15.88 -7.80 -8.99
CA ASP A 104 14.96 -7.82 -10.13
C ASP A 104 13.52 -8.26 -9.78
N GLN A 105 13.31 -8.79 -8.56
CA GLN A 105 12.01 -9.26 -8.07
C GLN A 105 11.51 -8.42 -6.89
N ARG A 106 12.11 -7.27 -6.63
CA ARG A 106 11.69 -6.39 -5.52
C ARG A 106 10.29 -5.83 -5.75
N CYS A 107 9.53 -5.78 -4.66
CA CYS A 107 8.22 -5.16 -4.66
C CYS A 107 8.32 -3.64 -4.78
N ALA A 108 7.55 -3.06 -5.69
CA ALA A 108 7.53 -1.62 -5.90
C ALA A 108 6.70 -0.91 -4.81
N LEU A 109 7.23 0.18 -4.27
CA LEU A 109 6.51 1.05 -3.34
C LEU A 109 6.08 2.34 -4.03
N GLY A 110 4.84 2.75 -3.77
CA GLY A 110 4.30 4.02 -4.24
C GLY A 110 3.52 4.75 -3.16
N SER A 111 3.22 6.02 -3.40
CA SER A 111 2.28 6.80 -2.59
C SER A 111 1.58 7.83 -3.46
N VAL A 112 0.24 7.80 -3.49
CA VAL A 112 -0.58 8.78 -4.21
C VAL A 112 -0.45 10.17 -3.63
N LYS A 113 0.02 10.28 -2.38
CA LYS A 113 0.21 11.57 -1.70
C LYS A 113 1.28 12.43 -2.37
N SER A 114 2.22 11.83 -3.08
CA SER A 114 3.16 12.59 -3.91
C SER A 114 2.51 13.26 -5.13
N ASN A 115 1.33 12.79 -5.54
CA ASN A 115 0.58 13.31 -6.70
C ASN A 115 -0.44 14.39 -6.31
N MET A 116 -1.18 14.20 -5.21
CA MET A 116 -2.34 15.03 -4.87
C MET A 116 -2.38 15.48 -3.40
N GLY A 117 -1.33 15.23 -2.64
CA GLY A 117 -1.30 15.54 -1.21
C GLY A 117 -2.04 14.52 -0.34
N HIS A 118 -2.15 14.81 0.94
CA HIS A 118 -2.85 13.98 1.91
C HIS A 118 -4.33 14.39 1.98
N LEU A 119 -5.21 13.53 1.49
CA LEU A 119 -6.65 13.79 1.43
C LEU A 119 -7.39 13.45 2.73
N ASP A 120 -6.67 13.34 3.84
CA ASP A 120 -7.19 13.03 5.17
C ASP A 120 -8.08 11.76 5.14
N THR A 121 -9.36 11.87 5.44
CA THR A 121 -10.31 10.75 5.44
C THR A 121 -10.46 10.09 4.07
N ALA A 122 -10.22 10.80 2.97
CA ALA A 122 -10.25 10.26 1.62
C ALA A 122 -8.90 9.67 1.14
N ALA A 123 -7.85 9.69 1.98
CA ALA A 123 -6.53 9.20 1.57
C ALA A 123 -6.52 7.71 1.20
N GLY A 124 -7.25 6.88 1.95
CA GLY A 124 -7.35 5.44 1.68
C GLY A 124 -8.03 5.13 0.35
N ILE A 125 -9.14 5.81 0.04
CA ILE A 125 -9.84 5.59 -1.25
C ILE A 125 -9.00 6.08 -2.44
N ALA A 126 -8.23 7.15 -2.28
CA ALA A 126 -7.32 7.62 -3.33
C ALA A 126 -6.21 6.60 -3.63
N GLY A 127 -5.59 6.04 -2.59
CA GLY A 127 -4.60 4.96 -2.73
C GLY A 127 -5.20 3.71 -3.37
N LEU A 128 -6.40 3.33 -2.95
CA LEU A 128 -7.13 2.21 -3.53
C LEU A 128 -7.38 2.41 -5.03
N LEU A 129 -7.90 3.56 -5.44
CA LEU A 129 -8.18 3.87 -6.85
C LEU A 129 -6.90 3.85 -7.70
N LYS A 130 -5.80 4.41 -7.21
CA LYS A 130 -4.50 4.35 -7.91
C LYS A 130 -4.04 2.92 -8.08
N THR A 131 -4.13 2.10 -7.03
CA THR A 131 -3.72 0.69 -7.06
C THR A 131 -4.58 -0.11 -8.03
N VAL A 132 -5.90 0.04 -8.00
CA VAL A 132 -6.83 -0.61 -8.95
C VAL A 132 -6.46 -0.26 -10.39
N LEU A 133 -6.15 1.01 -10.67
CA LEU A 133 -5.71 1.43 -11.99
C LEU A 133 -4.35 0.86 -12.40
N ALA A 134 -3.40 0.78 -11.47
CA ALA A 134 -2.09 0.18 -11.72
C ALA A 134 -2.21 -1.30 -12.09
N VAL A 135 -2.97 -2.06 -11.29
CA VAL A 135 -3.25 -3.48 -11.50
C VAL A 135 -3.96 -3.72 -12.82
N SER A 136 -5.07 -3.00 -13.09
CA SER A 136 -5.88 -3.20 -14.30
C SER A 136 -5.15 -2.83 -15.58
N ARG A 137 -4.28 -1.82 -15.53
CA ARG A 137 -3.49 -1.39 -16.71
C ARG A 137 -2.18 -2.14 -16.89
N GLY A 138 -1.78 -2.96 -15.91
CA GLY A 138 -0.48 -3.63 -15.93
C GLY A 138 0.69 -2.65 -15.93
N GLN A 139 0.57 -1.58 -15.14
CA GLN A 139 1.56 -0.52 -15.09
C GLN A 139 1.85 -0.09 -13.65
N ILE A 140 3.10 -0.14 -13.24
CA ILE A 140 3.56 0.39 -11.96
C ILE A 140 3.89 1.87 -12.15
N PRO A 141 3.16 2.78 -11.48
CA PRO A 141 3.39 4.21 -11.62
C PRO A 141 4.65 4.65 -10.85
N PRO A 142 5.33 5.73 -11.29
CA PRO A 142 6.44 6.29 -10.56
C PRO A 142 5.99 6.97 -9.26
N LEU A 143 6.90 7.03 -8.29
CA LEU A 143 6.78 7.92 -7.15
C LEU A 143 7.29 9.31 -7.54
N LEU A 144 6.39 10.29 -7.58
CA LEU A 144 6.77 11.66 -7.94
C LEU A 144 7.62 12.32 -6.85
N ASN A 145 8.49 13.24 -7.27
CA ASN A 145 9.35 14.04 -6.38
C ASN A 145 10.32 13.20 -5.53
N PHE A 146 10.56 11.95 -5.93
CA PHE A 146 11.55 11.10 -5.28
C PHE A 146 12.91 11.27 -5.96
N HIS A 147 13.90 11.78 -5.23
CA HIS A 147 15.26 12.01 -5.73
C HIS A 147 16.28 11.15 -5.01
N THR A 148 16.21 11.10 -3.69
CA THR A 148 17.16 10.38 -2.87
C THR A 148 16.43 9.68 -1.72
N PRO A 149 16.66 8.38 -1.51
CA PRO A 149 16.08 7.68 -0.38
C PRO A 149 16.64 8.24 0.94
N ASN A 150 15.79 8.30 1.96
CA ASN A 150 16.26 8.54 3.31
C ASN A 150 17.15 7.35 3.74
N PRO A 151 18.43 7.56 4.11
CA PRO A 151 19.33 6.48 4.50
C PRO A 151 18.80 5.62 5.67
N ALA A 152 18.00 6.22 6.55
CA ALA A 152 17.37 5.51 7.67
C ALA A 152 16.42 4.39 7.22
N LEU A 153 15.87 4.46 6.00
CA LEU A 153 14.98 3.45 5.45
C LEU A 153 15.72 2.18 4.98
N LYS A 154 17.05 2.24 4.79
CA LYS A 154 17.89 1.13 4.31
C LYS A 154 17.25 0.36 3.14
N LEU A 155 16.74 1.10 2.16
CA LEU A 155 16.01 0.52 1.02
C LEU A 155 16.86 -0.44 0.18
N GLU A 156 18.16 -0.21 0.10
CA GLU A 156 19.07 -1.08 -0.66
C GLU A 156 19.13 -2.51 -0.10
N GLU A 157 18.97 -2.65 1.22
CA GLU A 157 18.95 -3.93 1.93
C GLU A 157 17.53 -4.52 2.08
N SER A 158 16.51 -3.87 1.51
CA SER A 158 15.12 -4.25 1.66
C SER A 158 14.59 -5.01 0.44
N PRO A 159 13.48 -5.76 0.56
CA PRO A 159 12.82 -6.40 -0.56
C PRO A 159 12.05 -5.41 -1.44
N PHE A 160 12.28 -4.11 -1.30
CA PHE A 160 11.52 -3.06 -1.96
C PHE A 160 12.34 -2.23 -2.93
N THR A 161 11.65 -1.64 -3.90
CA THR A 161 12.18 -0.64 -4.83
C THR A 161 11.22 0.54 -4.94
N ILE A 162 11.75 1.72 -5.27
CA ILE A 162 10.92 2.89 -5.54
C ILE A 162 11.07 3.24 -7.02
N PRO A 163 10.01 3.07 -7.83
CA PRO A 163 10.04 3.38 -9.24
C PRO A 163 10.11 4.90 -9.45
N VAL A 164 11.06 5.36 -10.25
CA VAL A 164 11.21 6.77 -10.66
C VAL A 164 10.66 7.07 -12.05
N SER A 165 10.31 6.01 -12.80
CA SER A 165 9.62 6.08 -14.09
C SER A 165 8.54 5.01 -14.14
N ALA A 166 7.54 5.21 -15.01
CA ALA A 166 6.50 4.22 -15.21
C ALA A 166 7.10 2.91 -15.76
N GLN A 167 6.71 1.78 -15.19
CA GLN A 167 7.21 0.46 -15.55
C GLN A 167 6.06 -0.44 -15.96
N ALA A 168 6.26 -1.26 -16.99
CA ALA A 168 5.32 -2.31 -17.34
C ALA A 168 5.30 -3.36 -16.21
N TRP A 169 4.11 -3.73 -15.77
CA TRP A 169 3.92 -4.80 -14.80
C TRP A 169 3.60 -6.10 -15.53
N GLN A 170 4.63 -6.90 -15.75
CA GLN A 170 4.58 -8.04 -16.67
C GLN A 170 4.00 -9.31 -16.03
N ASP A 171 3.76 -9.34 -14.73
CA ASP A 171 3.17 -10.50 -14.08
C ASP A 171 1.80 -10.81 -14.68
N GLU A 172 1.53 -12.08 -14.94
CA GLU A 172 0.24 -12.55 -15.43
C GLU A 172 -0.85 -12.31 -14.39
N MET A 173 -0.56 -12.65 -13.14
CA MET A 173 -1.39 -12.34 -11.97
C MET A 173 -0.74 -11.21 -11.17
N ARG A 174 -1.43 -10.10 -10.99
CA ARG A 174 -0.92 -8.89 -10.33
C ARG A 174 -1.54 -8.72 -8.96
N TYR A 175 -0.72 -8.84 -7.92
CA TYR A 175 -1.14 -8.63 -6.56
C TYR A 175 -0.56 -7.33 -6.00
N ALA A 176 -1.41 -6.54 -5.36
CA ALA A 176 -1.00 -5.30 -4.73
C ALA A 176 -1.58 -5.15 -3.33
N GLY A 177 -0.82 -4.47 -2.47
CA GLY A 177 -1.26 -4.03 -1.15
C GLY A 177 -1.59 -2.54 -1.12
N VAL A 178 -2.52 -2.14 -0.27
CA VAL A 178 -2.83 -0.73 0.02
C VAL A 178 -2.83 -0.52 1.52
N SER A 179 -2.00 0.41 2.00
CA SER A 179 -1.93 0.79 3.41
C SER A 179 -2.57 2.15 3.65
N SER A 180 -3.40 2.25 4.67
CA SER A 180 -3.96 3.54 5.11
C SER A 180 -4.00 3.59 6.63
N PHE A 181 -3.22 4.49 7.22
CA PHE A 181 -3.07 4.63 8.66
C PHE A 181 -3.61 5.99 9.10
N GLY A 182 -4.36 6.00 10.19
CA GLY A 182 -4.87 7.24 10.77
C GLY A 182 -4.38 7.43 12.20
N THR A 183 -4.16 8.67 12.62
CA THR A 183 -3.70 9.01 13.97
C THR A 183 -4.73 8.64 15.05
N VAL A 184 -6.00 8.64 14.68
CA VAL A 184 -7.15 8.36 15.54
C VAL A 184 -8.06 7.27 14.95
N SER A 185 -7.78 6.81 13.73
CA SER A 185 -8.60 5.86 12.98
C SER A 185 -7.88 4.54 12.75
N TYR A 186 -8.65 3.58 12.31
CA TYR A 186 -8.23 2.20 12.07
C TYR A 186 -7.24 2.11 10.91
N THR A 187 -6.27 1.22 11.05
CA THR A 187 -5.33 0.87 10.00
C THR A 187 -5.99 -0.12 9.04
N HIS A 188 -5.99 0.19 7.76
CA HIS A 188 -6.54 -0.69 6.72
C HIS A 188 -5.44 -1.12 5.76
N LEU A 189 -5.29 -2.41 5.56
CA LEU A 189 -4.54 -2.97 4.44
C LEU A 189 -5.51 -3.75 3.54
N ARG A 190 -5.40 -3.57 2.23
CA ARG A 190 -6.18 -4.31 1.24
C ARG A 190 -5.25 -4.88 0.19
N ALA A 191 -5.41 -6.15 -0.14
CA ALA A 191 -4.73 -6.79 -1.27
C ALA A 191 -5.71 -6.93 -2.44
N HIS A 192 -5.23 -6.75 -3.66
CA HIS A 192 -6.03 -6.77 -4.87
C HIS A 192 -5.45 -7.74 -5.90
N GLU A 193 -6.34 -8.43 -6.58
CA GLU A 193 -6.07 -9.28 -7.73
C GLU A 193 -6.92 -8.81 -8.93
N THR A 194 -6.42 -8.97 -10.13
CA THR A 194 -7.19 -8.84 -11.39
C THR A 194 -7.36 -10.18 -12.07
#